data_860d68ba033c57dd5da0a374930c1b47
#
_entry.id   860d68ba033c57dd5da0a374930c1b47
#
_cell.length_a   1.000
_cell.length_b   1.000
_cell.length_c   1.000
_cell.angle_alpha   90.00
_cell.angle_beta   90.00
_cell.angle_gamma   90.00
#
_symmetry.space_group_name_H-M   'P 1'
#
loop_
_entity.id
_entity.type
_entity.pdbx_description
1 polymer ?
#
loop_
_entity_poly.entity_id
_entity_poly.type
_entity_poly.pdbx_seq_one_letter_code
_entity_poly.pdbx_strand_id
1 'polypeptide(L)'
;MFATGAGAQEVPKGAMPILGRPTESTDKVPLFDFDTYFVGKWTFEWNMPESPLGPAGPYSGTTVVTKIDATFFEAVTEGEGPNGPFKVRETVAYNKDNKTLARTVTDSRGFSYLQFGPVGGDLGGIYNIHFDSAPFMANGKSVRVRNVMHLLSPLNYRVASSISVDGGPFTNLGTPWWKKAP
;
A
#
# COMPACT_ATOMS: atom_id res chain seq x y z
N MET A 1 46.89 4.20 -25.86
CA MET A 1 46.16 4.68 -24.64
C MET A 1 44.70 4.51 -24.94
N PHE A 2 44.09 3.40 -24.50
CA PHE A 2 42.68 3.06 -24.76
C PHE A 2 41.87 3.40 -23.51
N ALA A 3 40.96 4.37 -23.63
CA ALA A 3 39.97 4.66 -22.61
C ALA A 3 38.83 3.64 -22.74
N THR A 4 38.75 2.70 -21.85
CA THR A 4 37.58 1.83 -21.68
C THR A 4 36.47 2.66 -21.10
N GLY A 5 35.48 3.04 -21.92
CA GLY A 5 34.25 3.64 -21.46
C GLY A 5 33.51 2.62 -20.56
N ALA A 6 33.35 2.94 -19.30
CA ALA A 6 32.45 2.22 -18.42
C ALA A 6 31.01 2.42 -18.95
N GLY A 7 30.47 1.41 -19.62
CA GLY A 7 29.08 1.42 -20.03
C GLY A 7 28.19 1.51 -18.79
N ALA A 8 27.33 2.51 -18.75
CA ALA A 8 26.32 2.60 -17.71
C ALA A 8 25.44 1.35 -17.79
N GLN A 9 25.48 0.53 -16.75
CA GLN A 9 24.66 -0.66 -16.64
C GLN A 9 23.19 -0.19 -16.47
N GLU A 10 22.34 -0.53 -17.44
CA GLU A 10 20.91 -0.24 -17.33
C GLU A 10 20.34 -0.97 -16.10
N VAL A 11 19.91 -0.20 -15.12
CA VAL A 11 19.25 -0.74 -13.93
C VAL A 11 17.85 -1.21 -14.36
N PRO A 12 17.49 -2.49 -14.15
CA PRO A 12 16.15 -3.00 -14.50
C PRO A 12 15.06 -2.17 -13.83
N LYS A 13 13.93 -1.95 -14.53
CA LYS A 13 12.74 -1.31 -13.96
C LYS A 13 12.35 -2.00 -12.66
N GLY A 14 12.21 -1.23 -11.58
CA GLY A 14 11.88 -1.76 -10.26
C GLY A 14 13.06 -2.29 -9.44
N ALA A 15 14.28 -2.28 -9.97
CA ALA A 15 15.46 -2.59 -9.17
C ALA A 15 15.81 -1.43 -8.24
N MET A 16 16.25 -1.76 -7.01
CA MET A 16 16.78 -0.76 -6.09
C MET A 16 18.01 -0.09 -6.72
N PRO A 17 18.11 1.25 -6.65
CA PRO A 17 19.32 1.93 -7.11
C PRO A 17 20.54 1.42 -6.34
N ILE A 18 21.68 1.40 -7.01
CA ILE A 18 22.97 0.99 -6.40
C ILE A 18 23.27 1.97 -5.27
N LEU A 19 23.15 1.51 -4.03
CA LEU A 19 23.49 2.28 -2.84
C LEU A 19 25.00 2.59 -2.89
N GLY A 20 25.36 3.87 -2.94
CA GLY A 20 26.75 4.33 -2.91
C GLY A 20 27.17 5.25 -4.06
N ARG A 21 26.35 5.43 -5.10
CA ARG A 21 26.59 6.49 -6.09
C ARG A 21 26.11 7.85 -5.53
N PRO A 22 26.95 8.90 -5.60
CA PRO A 22 26.48 10.24 -5.27
C PRO A 22 25.26 10.64 -6.12
N THR A 23 24.28 11.31 -5.52
CA THR A 23 23.12 11.84 -6.22
C THR A 23 23.50 13.00 -7.10
N GLU A 24 23.09 12.99 -8.37
CA GLU A 24 23.30 14.08 -9.33
C GLU A 24 22.00 14.88 -9.53
N SER A 25 22.12 16.15 -9.92
CA SER A 25 20.97 17.03 -10.17
C SER A 25 20.06 16.56 -11.32
N THR A 26 20.55 15.67 -12.16
CA THR A 26 19.83 15.07 -13.29
C THR A 26 19.11 13.78 -12.92
N ASP A 27 19.33 13.24 -11.72
CA ASP A 27 18.69 12.02 -11.28
C ASP A 27 17.18 12.22 -11.14
N LYS A 28 16.44 11.26 -11.68
CA LYS A 28 14.97 11.26 -11.59
C LYS A 28 14.51 10.14 -10.66
N VAL A 29 13.52 10.42 -9.84
CA VAL A 29 12.85 9.39 -9.04
C VAL A 29 12.32 8.32 -9.99
N PRO A 30 12.69 7.03 -9.80
CA PRO A 30 12.19 5.95 -10.63
C PRO A 30 10.65 5.92 -10.66
N LEU A 31 10.07 5.52 -11.79
CA LEU A 31 8.64 5.32 -11.86
C LEU A 31 8.27 4.10 -10.98
N PHE A 32 7.25 4.28 -10.15
CA PHE A 32 6.75 3.20 -9.31
C PHE A 32 6.23 2.03 -10.16
N ASP A 33 6.76 0.85 -9.90
CA ASP A 33 6.37 -0.40 -10.57
C ASP A 33 5.44 -1.20 -9.65
N PHE A 34 4.13 -1.06 -9.87
CA PHE A 34 3.12 -1.74 -9.08
C PHE A 34 3.25 -3.26 -9.17
N ASP A 35 3.62 -3.80 -10.33
CA ASP A 35 3.75 -5.25 -10.52
C ASP A 35 4.82 -5.84 -9.60
N THR A 36 5.99 -5.24 -9.58
CA THR A 36 7.11 -5.69 -8.72
C THR A 36 6.79 -5.55 -7.23
N TYR A 37 6.15 -4.45 -6.85
CA TYR A 37 5.94 -4.13 -5.43
C TYR A 37 4.73 -4.82 -4.83
N PHE A 38 3.65 -5.10 -5.59
CA PHE A 38 2.41 -5.61 -5.00
C PHE A 38 1.94 -6.94 -5.53
N VAL A 39 2.18 -7.30 -6.79
CA VAL A 39 1.68 -8.57 -7.32
C VAL A 39 2.31 -9.74 -6.60
N GLY A 40 1.46 -10.70 -6.17
CA GLY A 40 1.85 -11.89 -5.46
C GLY A 40 1.09 -12.11 -4.16
N LYS A 41 1.59 -13.03 -3.35
CA LYS A 41 1.00 -13.41 -2.07
C LYS A 41 1.72 -12.72 -0.92
N TRP A 42 0.94 -12.23 0.05
CA TRP A 42 1.40 -11.49 1.21
C TRP A 42 0.81 -12.07 2.49
N THR A 43 1.53 -11.99 3.58
CA THR A 43 1.00 -12.17 4.94
C THR A 43 0.98 -10.83 5.64
N PHE A 44 0.02 -10.61 6.53
CA PHE A 44 -0.03 -9.39 7.34
C PHE A 44 -0.32 -9.71 8.80
N GLU A 45 0.12 -8.78 9.65
CA GLU A 45 -0.16 -8.73 11.08
C GLU A 45 -0.53 -7.29 11.45
N TRP A 46 -1.56 -7.13 12.26
CA TRP A 46 -2.07 -5.83 12.69
C TRP A 46 -2.66 -5.90 14.09
N ASN A 47 -2.15 -5.10 15.01
CA ASN A 47 -2.82 -4.82 16.27
C ASN A 47 -3.69 -3.58 16.08
N MET A 48 -5.00 -3.80 15.86
CA MET A 48 -5.96 -2.74 15.64
C MET A 48 -6.53 -2.28 16.99
N PRO A 49 -6.57 -0.96 17.27
CA PRO A 49 -7.32 -0.45 18.42
C PRO A 49 -8.83 -0.54 18.18
N GLU A 50 -9.62 -0.45 19.24
CA GLU A 50 -11.07 -0.39 19.15
C GLU A 50 -11.53 0.71 18.20
N SER A 51 -12.43 0.37 17.28
CA SER A 51 -12.94 1.31 16.27
C SER A 51 -14.27 0.82 15.67
N PRO A 52 -14.99 1.66 14.92
CA PRO A 52 -16.15 1.21 14.16
C PRO A 52 -15.84 0.12 13.10
N LEU A 53 -14.58 -0.09 12.75
CA LEU A 53 -14.16 -1.13 11.81
C LEU A 53 -14.01 -2.52 12.47
N GLY A 54 -14.01 -2.58 13.80
CA GLY A 54 -13.94 -3.82 14.57
C GLY A 54 -13.32 -3.63 15.95
N PRO A 55 -13.38 -4.66 16.80
CA PRO A 55 -12.86 -4.63 18.18
C PRO A 55 -11.33 -4.52 18.20
N ALA A 56 -10.82 -4.06 19.35
CA ALA A 56 -9.38 -4.06 19.58
C ALA A 56 -8.81 -5.48 19.63
N GLY A 57 -7.62 -5.66 19.08
CA GLY A 57 -6.91 -6.94 19.15
C GLY A 57 -6.06 -7.25 17.93
N PRO A 58 -5.49 -8.47 17.91
CA PRO A 58 -4.67 -8.93 16.79
C PRO A 58 -5.53 -9.34 15.59
N TYR A 59 -5.12 -8.88 14.43
CA TYR A 59 -5.62 -9.29 13.12
C TYR A 59 -4.45 -9.83 12.33
N SER A 60 -4.67 -10.92 11.61
CA SER A 60 -3.67 -11.50 10.72
C SER A 60 -4.31 -12.21 9.54
N GLY A 61 -3.54 -12.48 8.51
CA GLY A 61 -4.05 -13.21 7.37
C GLY A 61 -3.15 -13.14 6.15
N THR A 62 -3.75 -13.42 5.01
CA THR A 62 -3.10 -13.46 3.71
C THR A 62 -3.81 -12.54 2.72
N THR A 63 -3.03 -11.83 1.90
CA THR A 63 -3.54 -11.06 0.77
C THR A 63 -2.92 -11.60 -0.51
N VAL A 64 -3.73 -11.88 -1.51
CA VAL A 64 -3.27 -12.23 -2.87
C VAL A 64 -3.59 -11.05 -3.78
N VAL A 65 -2.56 -10.50 -4.41
CA VAL A 65 -2.69 -9.42 -5.38
C VAL A 65 -2.44 -9.98 -6.77
N THR A 66 -3.41 -9.81 -7.66
CA THR A 66 -3.35 -10.25 -9.06
C THR A 66 -3.50 -9.07 -10.00
N LYS A 67 -2.77 -9.12 -11.10
CA LYS A 67 -2.90 -8.16 -12.18
C LYS A 67 -4.07 -8.55 -13.07
N ILE A 68 -4.98 -7.60 -13.33
CA ILE A 68 -6.09 -7.78 -14.27
C ILE A 68 -5.66 -7.32 -15.67
N ASP A 69 -5.10 -6.11 -15.75
CA ASP A 69 -4.57 -5.55 -16.99
C ASP A 69 -3.41 -4.56 -16.72
N ALA A 70 -3.09 -3.68 -17.67
CA ALA A 70 -2.00 -2.72 -17.53
C ALA A 70 -2.22 -1.68 -16.41
N THR A 71 -3.46 -1.46 -15.97
CA THR A 71 -3.87 -0.40 -15.06
C THR A 71 -4.54 -0.95 -13.80
N PHE A 72 -5.26 -2.07 -13.91
CA PHE A 72 -6.10 -2.61 -12.85
C PHE A 72 -5.52 -3.86 -12.21
N PHE A 73 -5.70 -3.93 -10.90
CA PHE A 73 -5.29 -5.04 -10.04
C PHE A 73 -6.43 -5.39 -9.09
N GLU A 74 -6.51 -6.66 -8.70
CA GLU A 74 -7.40 -7.13 -7.65
C GLU A 74 -6.56 -7.63 -6.47
N ALA A 75 -6.97 -7.28 -5.25
CA ALA A 75 -6.43 -7.83 -4.03
C ALA A 75 -7.53 -8.53 -3.24
N VAL A 76 -7.30 -9.76 -2.84
CA VAL A 76 -8.20 -10.54 -1.99
C VAL A 76 -7.47 -10.89 -0.71
N THR A 77 -8.02 -10.42 0.40
CA THR A 77 -7.50 -10.70 1.75
C THR A 77 -8.44 -11.67 2.45
N GLU A 78 -7.88 -12.72 3.03
CA GLU A 78 -8.55 -13.61 3.97
C GLU A 78 -7.80 -13.55 5.29
N GLY A 79 -8.51 -13.23 6.34
CA GLY A 79 -7.91 -12.98 7.65
C GLY A 79 -8.77 -13.44 8.81
N GLU A 80 -8.15 -13.41 9.97
CA GLU A 80 -8.74 -13.71 11.27
C GLU A 80 -8.57 -12.48 12.16
N GLY A 81 -9.58 -12.20 12.97
CA GLY A 81 -9.60 -11.14 13.97
C GLY A 81 -10.36 -11.57 15.22
N PRO A 82 -10.49 -10.70 16.23
CA PRO A 82 -11.14 -11.06 17.50
C PRO A 82 -12.58 -11.56 17.34
N ASN A 83 -13.30 -11.14 16.28
CA ASN A 83 -14.66 -11.59 15.99
C ASN A 83 -14.73 -12.76 14.99
N GLY A 84 -13.60 -13.41 14.70
CA GLY A 84 -13.49 -14.51 13.74
C GLY A 84 -13.04 -14.10 12.36
N PRO A 85 -13.25 -14.96 11.34
CA PRO A 85 -12.74 -14.77 10.01
C PRO A 85 -13.39 -13.58 9.29
N PHE A 86 -12.61 -12.92 8.44
CA PHE A 86 -13.10 -11.86 7.56
C PHE A 86 -12.44 -11.95 6.18
N LYS A 87 -13.09 -11.33 5.21
CA LYS A 87 -12.61 -11.24 3.84
C LYS A 87 -12.69 -9.81 3.34
N VAL A 88 -11.62 -9.34 2.71
CA VAL A 88 -11.58 -8.02 2.05
C VAL A 88 -11.26 -8.22 0.57
N ARG A 89 -12.00 -7.54 -0.28
CA ARG A 89 -11.74 -7.46 -1.71
C ARG A 89 -11.44 -6.01 -2.08
N GLU A 90 -10.37 -5.81 -2.80
CA GLU A 90 -9.97 -4.50 -3.29
C GLU A 90 -9.81 -4.55 -4.81
N THR A 91 -10.30 -3.53 -5.50
CA THR A 91 -9.93 -3.26 -6.89
C THR A 91 -9.07 -2.00 -6.88
N VAL A 92 -7.88 -2.11 -7.44
CA VAL A 92 -6.88 -1.04 -7.44
C VAL A 92 -6.65 -0.59 -8.87
N ALA A 93 -6.68 0.73 -9.10
CA ALA A 93 -6.33 1.36 -10.37
C ALA A 93 -5.06 2.20 -10.18
N TYR A 94 -4.05 1.98 -11.01
CA TYR A 94 -2.83 2.80 -11.01
C TYR A 94 -2.72 3.63 -12.28
N ASN A 95 -2.85 4.94 -12.14
CA ASN A 95 -2.58 5.89 -13.21
C ASN A 95 -1.10 6.32 -13.13
N LYS A 96 -0.29 5.83 -14.08
CA LYS A 96 1.15 6.09 -14.15
C LYS A 96 1.49 7.52 -14.53
N ASP A 97 0.63 8.17 -15.34
CA ASP A 97 0.90 9.51 -15.88
C ASP A 97 0.84 10.57 -14.78
N ASN A 98 -0.16 10.49 -13.91
CA ASN A 98 -0.31 11.41 -12.79
C ASN A 98 0.18 10.82 -11.45
N LYS A 99 0.76 9.62 -11.46
CA LYS A 99 1.28 8.92 -10.26
C LYS A 99 0.23 8.82 -9.15
N THR A 100 -0.98 8.41 -9.49
CA THR A 100 -2.09 8.31 -8.54
C THR A 100 -2.61 6.88 -8.50
N LEU A 101 -2.89 6.41 -7.30
CA LEU A 101 -3.62 5.17 -7.04
C LEU A 101 -5.03 5.49 -6.56
N ALA A 102 -6.00 4.74 -7.04
CA ALA A 102 -7.35 4.68 -6.50
C ALA A 102 -7.67 3.22 -6.17
N ARG A 103 -8.41 2.98 -5.09
CA ARG A 103 -8.89 1.64 -4.76
C ARG A 103 -10.29 1.68 -4.16
N THR A 104 -11.09 0.71 -4.54
CA THR A 104 -12.32 0.37 -3.82
C THR A 104 -12.03 -0.77 -2.86
N VAL A 105 -12.59 -0.70 -1.69
CA VAL A 105 -12.45 -1.72 -0.64
C VAL A 105 -13.82 -2.19 -0.26
N THR A 106 -14.05 -3.51 -0.26
CA THR A 106 -15.28 -4.15 0.24
C THR A 106 -14.89 -5.17 1.30
N ASP A 107 -15.43 -5.01 2.49
CA ASP A 107 -15.11 -5.82 3.66
C ASP A 107 -16.34 -6.62 4.08
N SER A 108 -16.15 -7.92 4.32
CA SER A 108 -17.22 -8.83 4.76
C SER A 108 -17.82 -8.46 6.13
N ARG A 109 -17.17 -7.58 6.88
CA ARG A 109 -17.68 -7.02 8.14
C ARG A 109 -18.76 -5.95 7.94
N GLY A 110 -19.17 -5.68 6.68
CA GLY A 110 -20.34 -4.88 6.33
C GLY A 110 -20.07 -3.43 5.96
N PHE A 111 -18.84 -3.09 5.54
CA PHE A 111 -18.55 -1.75 5.04
C PHE A 111 -17.75 -1.79 3.73
N SER A 112 -17.89 -0.71 2.96
CA SER A 112 -17.08 -0.50 1.75
C SER A 112 -16.77 0.98 1.57
N TYR A 113 -15.62 1.26 0.93
CA TYR A 113 -15.19 2.63 0.71
C TYR A 113 -14.26 2.75 -0.49
N LEU A 114 -14.12 3.99 -0.96
CA LEU A 114 -13.16 4.41 -1.98
C LEU A 114 -12.02 5.16 -1.30
N GLN A 115 -10.80 4.84 -1.67
CA GLN A 115 -9.60 5.62 -1.34
C GLN A 115 -8.85 6.01 -2.61
N PHE A 116 -8.19 7.15 -2.55
CA PHE A 116 -7.28 7.56 -3.60
C PHE A 116 -6.13 8.38 -3.00
N GLY A 117 -5.04 8.48 -3.75
CA GLY A 117 -3.94 9.31 -3.33
C GLY A 117 -2.70 9.18 -4.21
N PRO A 118 -1.76 10.13 -4.05
CA PRO A 118 -0.54 10.18 -4.84
C PRO A 118 0.46 9.10 -4.40
N VAL A 119 1.26 8.66 -5.38
CA VAL A 119 2.46 7.87 -5.18
C VAL A 119 3.65 8.82 -5.19
N GLY A 120 4.29 9.01 -4.04
CA GLY A 120 5.57 9.68 -3.90
C GLY A 120 6.71 8.68 -3.83
N GLY A 121 7.92 9.14 -4.12
CA GLY A 121 9.12 8.32 -4.02
C GLY A 121 10.35 9.18 -3.87
N ASP A 122 11.46 8.54 -3.56
CA ASP A 122 12.78 9.18 -3.52
C ASP A 122 13.77 8.49 -4.48
N LEU A 123 14.96 9.05 -4.60
CA LEU A 123 16.02 8.50 -5.44
C LEU A 123 16.59 7.17 -4.93
N GLY A 124 16.31 6.82 -3.67
CA GLY A 124 16.66 5.55 -3.05
C GLY A 124 15.69 4.40 -3.39
N GLY A 125 14.62 4.67 -4.16
CA GLY A 125 13.60 3.68 -4.52
C GLY A 125 12.63 3.36 -3.37
N ILE A 126 12.57 4.21 -2.35
CA ILE A 126 11.57 4.15 -1.30
C ILE A 126 10.33 4.91 -1.78
N TYR A 127 9.17 4.24 -1.74
CA TYR A 127 7.91 4.85 -2.16
C TYR A 127 6.97 5.02 -0.99
N ASN A 128 6.18 6.10 -1.05
CA ASN A 128 5.11 6.37 -0.11
C ASN A 128 3.81 6.59 -0.89
N ILE A 129 2.75 5.92 -0.47
CA ILE A 129 1.42 6.11 -1.04
C ILE A 129 0.51 6.65 0.06
N HIS A 130 -0.04 7.82 -0.19
CA HIS A 130 -0.95 8.49 0.75
C HIS A 130 -2.38 8.28 0.30
N PHE A 131 -3.12 7.43 0.99
CA PHE A 131 -4.53 7.20 0.72
C PHE A 131 -5.43 7.98 1.69
N ASP A 132 -6.41 8.67 1.17
CA ASP A 132 -7.50 9.28 1.95
C ASP A 132 -8.84 8.71 1.44
N SER A 133 -9.72 8.30 2.34
CA SER A 133 -11.03 7.80 1.95
C SER A 133 -12.06 8.91 1.87
N ALA A 134 -13.05 8.75 0.97
CA ALA A 134 -14.33 9.40 1.14
C ALA A 134 -14.98 8.93 2.48
N PRO A 135 -15.90 9.72 3.08
CA PRO A 135 -16.68 9.26 4.21
C PRO A 135 -17.53 8.03 3.84
N PHE A 136 -17.59 7.05 4.72
CA PHE A 136 -18.41 5.85 4.56
C PHE A 136 -19.02 5.43 5.91
N MET A 137 -20.00 4.53 5.89
CA MET A 137 -20.66 4.05 7.12
C MET A 137 -20.05 2.73 7.58
N ALA A 138 -19.72 2.63 8.85
CA ALA A 138 -19.31 1.39 9.52
C ALA A 138 -19.89 1.38 10.94
N ASN A 139 -20.60 0.31 11.30
CA ASN A 139 -21.27 0.15 12.60
C ASN A 139 -22.09 1.38 13.04
N GLY A 140 -22.85 1.97 12.10
CA GLY A 140 -23.71 3.14 12.35
C GLY A 140 -22.97 4.47 12.53
N LYS A 141 -21.66 4.50 12.30
CA LYS A 141 -20.81 5.70 12.39
C LYS A 141 -20.34 6.14 11.01
N SER A 142 -20.20 7.45 10.81
CA SER A 142 -19.54 8.02 9.65
C SER A 142 -18.02 7.96 9.86
N VAL A 143 -17.31 7.29 8.96
CA VAL A 143 -15.88 6.98 9.11
C VAL A 143 -15.11 7.53 7.92
N ARG A 144 -13.91 8.05 8.18
CA ARG A 144 -12.86 8.29 7.18
C ARG A 144 -11.58 7.60 7.62
N VAL A 145 -10.85 7.02 6.67
CA VAL A 145 -9.57 6.34 6.93
C VAL A 145 -8.49 6.99 6.08
N ARG A 146 -7.34 7.26 6.70
CA ARG A 146 -6.10 7.65 6.04
C ARG A 146 -5.07 6.57 6.23
N ASN A 147 -4.40 6.21 5.14
CA ASN A 147 -3.32 5.24 5.15
C ASN A 147 -2.09 5.85 4.48
N VAL A 148 -0.95 5.74 5.13
CA VAL A 148 0.34 6.03 4.53
C VAL A 148 1.10 4.73 4.40
N MET A 149 1.19 4.23 3.17
CA MET A 149 1.95 3.01 2.89
C MET A 149 3.41 3.37 2.66
N HIS A 150 4.30 2.77 3.44
CA HIS A 150 5.75 2.92 3.31
C HIS A 150 6.32 1.65 2.67
N LEU A 151 6.70 1.76 1.41
CA LEU A 151 7.24 0.66 0.59
C LEU A 151 8.76 0.68 0.69
N LEU A 152 9.28 -0.06 1.65
CA LEU A 152 10.72 -0.13 1.94
C LEU A 152 11.44 -1.06 0.97
N SER A 153 10.74 -2.05 0.43
CA SER A 153 11.26 -3.00 -0.56
C SER A 153 10.11 -3.74 -1.25
N PRO A 154 10.36 -4.47 -2.34
CA PRO A 154 9.37 -5.37 -2.93
C PRO A 154 8.96 -6.56 -2.03
N LEU A 155 9.60 -6.74 -0.88
CA LEU A 155 9.38 -7.88 0.01
C LEU A 155 8.59 -7.54 1.26
N ASN A 156 8.52 -6.25 1.62
CA ASN A 156 7.76 -5.82 2.80
C ASN A 156 7.33 -4.37 2.70
N TYR A 157 6.21 -4.06 3.29
CA TYR A 157 5.74 -2.70 3.51
C TYR A 157 4.93 -2.59 4.79
N ARG A 158 4.84 -1.38 5.31
CA ARG A 158 3.99 -1.03 6.45
C ARG A 158 2.99 0.04 6.07
N VAL A 159 1.87 0.08 6.78
CA VAL A 159 0.82 1.07 6.55
C VAL A 159 0.52 1.79 7.86
N ALA A 160 0.92 3.06 7.97
CA ALA A 160 0.46 3.89 9.08
C ALA A 160 -1.01 4.26 8.82
N SER A 161 -1.91 3.74 9.66
CA SER A 161 -3.35 3.92 9.50
C SER A 161 -3.90 4.88 10.56
N SER A 162 -4.81 5.74 10.15
CA SER A 162 -5.56 6.61 11.06
C SER A 162 -7.02 6.70 10.65
N ILE A 163 -7.89 6.98 11.63
CA ILE A 163 -9.33 6.99 11.48
C ILE A 163 -9.94 8.27 12.07
N SER A 164 -10.91 8.84 11.38
CA SER A 164 -11.81 9.88 11.88
C SER A 164 -13.22 9.31 11.97
N VAL A 165 -13.89 9.53 13.08
CA VAL A 165 -15.26 9.03 13.35
C VAL A 165 -16.16 10.24 13.57
N ASP A 166 -17.32 10.25 12.90
CA ASP A 166 -18.36 11.30 12.99
C ASP A 166 -17.80 12.74 12.79
N GLY A 167 -16.78 12.86 11.89
CA GLY A 167 -16.12 14.14 11.59
C GLY A 167 -15.12 14.62 12.64
N GLY A 168 -14.85 13.83 13.68
CA GLY A 168 -13.82 14.12 14.69
C GLY A 168 -12.39 14.09 14.14
N PRO A 169 -11.39 14.39 14.97
CA PRO A 169 -9.99 14.36 14.56
C PRO A 169 -9.56 12.95 14.17
N PHE A 170 -8.52 12.85 13.32
CA PHE A 170 -7.90 11.57 13.02
C PHE A 170 -7.12 11.04 14.23
N THR A 171 -7.41 9.82 14.63
CA THR A 171 -6.72 9.07 15.67
C THR A 171 -5.97 7.88 15.08
N ASN A 172 -4.98 7.36 15.80
CA ASN A 172 -4.21 6.23 15.36
C ASN A 172 -5.07 4.95 15.26
N LEU A 173 -4.99 4.25 14.13
CA LEU A 173 -5.65 2.96 13.88
C LEU A 173 -4.65 1.79 13.85
N GLY A 174 -3.39 2.05 14.18
CA GLY A 174 -2.33 1.06 14.16
C GLY A 174 -1.47 1.11 12.89
N THR A 175 -0.46 0.24 12.88
CA THR A 175 0.51 0.17 11.79
C THR A 175 0.70 -1.29 11.38
N PRO A 176 -0.21 -1.83 10.55
CA PRO A 176 -0.06 -3.19 10.03
C PRO A 176 1.19 -3.34 9.15
N TRP A 177 1.73 -4.55 9.17
CA TRP A 177 2.88 -4.96 8.38
C TRP A 177 2.51 -6.05 7.39
N TRP A 178 2.97 -5.90 6.16
CA TRP A 178 2.90 -6.92 5.12
C TRP A 178 4.28 -7.45 4.80
N LYS A 179 4.38 -8.78 4.66
CA LYS A 179 5.56 -9.50 4.21
C LYS A 179 5.18 -10.36 3.02
N LYS A 180 5.98 -10.31 1.95
CA LYS A 180 5.76 -11.15 0.77
C LYS A 180 5.97 -12.61 1.18
N ALA A 181 4.98 -13.44 0.89
CA ALA A 181 5.09 -14.88 1.10
C ALA A 181 5.97 -15.50 -0.01
N PRO A 182 6.71 -16.56 0.32
CA PRO A 182 7.52 -17.28 -0.66
C PRO A 182 6.67 -17.93 -1.76
#